data_69c138340c04fef417889661a81040d9
#
_entry.id   69c138340c04fef417889661a81040d9
#
_cell.length_a   1.000
_cell.length_b   1.000
_cell.length_c   1.000
_cell.angle_alpha   90.00
_cell.angle_beta   90.00
_cell.angle_gamma   90.00
#
_symmetry.space_group_name_H-M   'P 1'
#
loop_
_entity.id
_entity.type
_entity.pdbx_description
1 polymer ?
#
loop_
_entity_poly.entity_id
_entity_poly.type
_entity_poly.pdbx_seq_one_letter_code
_entity_poly.pdbx_strand_id
1 'polypeptide(L)'
;SVYNTSFSNYQIMDGLPTILNKDGHTNDDHTDNMSTTTELTWTPIQGLEIKGNFTYMFNTTRYTNRQVNTEYSQYPGEVNTLTTGKMEDRLYEKSETHNYYQANLYGTFERTFAQDHNFKAMVGFNWETKFLKDVAATGYNLLSETLNDLNLVGQGPDGDKRMEVRGGQNEYALMGFFGRLNYDYKGKYLVEASGRYDGTSRFKRGQRWGFFPSFSLGWRISEEAFFDNIRDQFNNLKLRFSYGQLGNQNVGYYDYIRKISIGNQSYLFGSDKPTTATISAPVASDLSWERTIHKNLGLDMSFLKNRLAFSADFYIRDTKDMLTAGIALPATYGASSPKMNSADLRTKGYELALNWRDEFQLLRRPFSYSVTLTFNDYVTDITKFDNPERTFAKTYYEGMRWGEIWGYRIDGLFASDEEARNYPVDQKAVNEIINAPAGAEQGLRAGDLKARHPEGDNEITRRKNPLHDPGAS
;
A
#
# COMPACT_ATOMS: atom_id res chain seq x y z
N SER A 1 0.32 30.50 14.63
CA SER A 1 1.06 31.42 15.48
C SER A 1 0.16 31.92 16.61
N VAL A 2 0.60 31.71 17.84
CA VAL A 2 -0.10 32.19 19.03
C VAL A 2 0.19 33.67 19.20
N TYR A 3 -0.82 34.51 19.10
CA TYR A 3 -0.67 35.93 19.40
C TYR A 3 -1.13 36.15 20.84
N ASN A 4 -0.18 36.30 21.76
CA ASN A 4 -0.48 36.76 23.12
C ASN A 4 -0.57 38.27 23.08
N THR A 5 -1.79 38.80 23.13
CA THR A 5 -2.01 40.23 23.21
C THR A 5 -2.48 40.57 24.62
N SER A 6 -1.95 41.66 25.15
CA SER A 6 -2.31 42.20 26.49
C SER A 6 -3.76 42.70 26.58
N PHE A 7 -4.58 42.48 25.57
CA PHE A 7 -5.97 42.99 25.50
C PHE A 7 -7.05 42.02 25.95
N SER A 8 -6.75 40.74 26.15
CA SER A 8 -7.69 39.76 26.70
C SER A 8 -6.98 38.68 27.53
N ASN A 9 -7.65 38.14 28.50
CA ASN A 9 -7.17 36.99 29.25
C ASN A 9 -7.20 35.70 28.40
N TYR A 10 -7.67 35.78 27.17
CA TYR A 10 -7.76 34.65 26.23
C TYR A 10 -6.69 34.81 25.14
N GLN A 11 -6.21 33.69 24.69
CA GLN A 11 -5.28 33.67 23.56
C GLN A 11 -6.06 33.97 22.28
N ILE A 12 -5.58 34.98 21.52
CA ILE A 12 -6.15 35.29 20.21
C ILE A 12 -5.49 34.39 19.19
N MET A 13 -6.27 33.44 18.68
CA MET A 13 -5.76 32.50 17.67
C MET A 13 -6.92 31.90 16.88
N ASP A 14 -6.62 31.36 15.72
CA ASP A 14 -7.49 30.49 14.98
C ASP A 14 -7.75 29.21 15.83
N GLY A 15 -9.00 28.76 15.91
CA GLY A 15 -9.48 27.78 16.86
C GLY A 15 -8.64 26.49 17.01
N LEU A 16 -8.05 25.98 15.92
CA LEU A 16 -7.24 24.75 15.95
C LEU A 16 -5.98 24.83 16.82
N PRO A 17 -5.15 25.89 16.77
CA PRO A 17 -3.97 26.01 17.64
C PRO A 17 -4.30 26.07 19.12
N THR A 18 -5.50 26.47 19.51
CA THR A 18 -5.93 26.57 20.92
C THR A 18 -5.96 25.20 21.60
N ILE A 19 -6.23 24.13 20.84
CA ILE A 19 -6.24 22.75 21.35
C ILE A 19 -4.88 22.36 21.91
N LEU A 20 -3.79 22.83 21.30
CA LEU A 20 -2.42 22.50 21.74
C LEU A 20 -2.04 23.18 23.07
N ASN A 21 -2.79 24.19 23.48
CA ASN A 21 -2.51 24.97 24.69
C ASN A 21 -3.48 24.69 25.83
N LYS A 22 -4.54 23.91 25.58
CA LYS A 22 -5.50 23.53 26.63
C LYS A 22 -5.19 22.11 27.11
N ASP A 23 -5.01 21.96 28.43
CA ASP A 23 -4.92 20.66 29.08
C ASP A 23 -6.24 19.88 28.97
N GLY A 24 -6.16 18.56 29.05
CA GLY A 24 -7.32 17.66 29.02
C GLY A 24 -7.61 17.00 27.68
N HIS A 25 -6.99 17.44 26.57
CA HIS A 25 -7.01 16.69 25.33
C HIS A 25 -6.00 15.55 25.41
N THR A 26 -6.49 14.31 25.31
CA THR A 26 -5.61 13.13 25.30
C THR A 26 -5.94 12.20 24.16
N ASN A 27 -4.94 11.54 23.65
CA ASN A 27 -5.05 10.45 22.69
C ASN A 27 -4.11 9.35 23.14
N ASP A 28 -4.67 8.26 23.63
CA ASP A 28 -3.95 7.12 24.17
C ASP A 28 -4.30 5.86 23.38
N ASP A 29 -3.26 5.13 22.96
CA ASP A 29 -3.35 3.88 22.21
C ASP A 29 -2.48 2.83 22.91
N HIS A 30 -3.11 1.86 23.51
CA HIS A 30 -2.46 0.79 24.22
C HIS A 30 -2.71 -0.55 23.54
N THR A 31 -1.65 -1.21 23.09
CA THR A 31 -1.73 -2.48 22.37
C THR A 31 -0.97 -3.58 23.11
N ASP A 32 -1.68 -4.64 23.46
CA ASP A 32 -1.13 -5.86 24.01
C ASP A 32 -1.08 -6.94 22.93
N ASN A 33 0.09 -7.56 22.73
CA ASN A 33 0.30 -8.64 21.77
C ASN A 33 0.79 -9.89 22.48
N MET A 34 0.15 -11.02 22.24
CA MET A 34 0.61 -12.33 22.67
C MET A 34 0.68 -13.25 21.44
N SER A 35 1.79 -13.91 21.26
CA SER A 35 1.97 -14.92 20.21
C SER A 35 2.60 -16.17 20.80
N THR A 36 2.07 -17.31 20.45
CA THR A 36 2.64 -18.61 20.81
C THR A 36 2.64 -19.52 19.59
N THR A 37 3.74 -20.23 19.38
CA THR A 37 3.88 -21.23 18.33
C THR A 37 4.38 -22.51 18.94
N THR A 38 3.68 -23.61 18.65
CA THR A 38 4.10 -24.97 19.00
C THR A 38 4.49 -25.68 17.71
N GLU A 39 5.68 -26.28 17.68
CA GLU A 39 6.17 -27.06 16.56
C GLU A 39 6.49 -28.48 16.98
N LEU A 40 6.10 -29.44 16.18
CA LEU A 40 6.42 -30.85 16.29
C LEU A 40 7.19 -31.29 15.05
N THR A 41 8.33 -31.93 15.25
CA THR A 41 9.12 -32.52 14.17
C THR A 41 9.20 -34.03 14.39
N TRP A 42 8.90 -34.79 13.36
CA TRP A 42 8.97 -36.25 13.36
C TRP A 42 9.79 -36.74 12.16
N THR A 43 10.79 -37.57 12.46
CA THR A 43 11.69 -38.19 11.45
C THR A 43 11.52 -39.71 11.44
N PRO A 44 10.46 -40.22 10.80
CA PRO A 44 10.12 -41.67 10.87
C PRO A 44 11.12 -42.57 10.18
N ILE A 45 11.76 -42.10 9.12
CA ILE A 45 12.78 -42.83 8.35
C ILE A 45 13.88 -41.85 7.90
N GLN A 46 15.03 -42.39 7.56
CA GLN A 46 16.14 -41.58 7.06
C GLN A 46 15.75 -40.81 5.79
N GLY A 47 15.97 -39.50 5.80
CA GLY A 47 15.64 -38.62 4.71
C GLY A 47 14.21 -38.06 4.71
N LEU A 48 13.29 -38.58 5.55
CA LEU A 48 11.94 -38.05 5.67
C LEU A 48 11.76 -37.27 7.00
N GLU A 49 11.42 -36.02 6.90
CA GLU A 49 11.06 -35.15 8.02
C GLU A 49 9.61 -34.66 7.82
N ILE A 50 8.79 -34.80 8.85
CA ILE A 50 7.42 -34.28 8.89
C ILE A 50 7.36 -33.24 9.99
N LYS A 51 6.92 -32.02 9.63
CA LYS A 51 6.74 -30.91 10.57
C LYS A 51 5.30 -30.44 10.61
N GLY A 52 4.81 -30.25 11.83
CA GLY A 52 3.56 -29.61 12.09
C GLY A 52 3.76 -28.46 13.05
N ASN A 53 3.25 -27.28 12.72
CA ASN A 53 3.22 -26.17 13.65
C ASN A 53 1.84 -25.54 13.74
N PHE A 54 1.56 -25.03 14.92
CA PHE A 54 0.34 -24.29 15.21
C PHE A 54 0.70 -22.98 15.93
N THR A 55 0.21 -21.88 15.39
CA THR A 55 0.41 -20.53 15.94
C THR A 55 -0.92 -19.95 16.36
N TYR A 56 -0.99 -19.43 17.57
CA TYR A 56 -2.05 -18.57 18.05
C TYR A 56 -1.51 -17.19 18.36
N MET A 57 -2.14 -16.16 17.80
CA MET A 57 -1.82 -14.77 18.11
C MET A 57 -3.09 -14.07 18.61
N PHE A 58 -2.94 -13.41 19.75
CA PHE A 58 -3.95 -12.56 20.34
C PHE A 58 -3.40 -11.13 20.37
N ASN A 59 -4.18 -10.21 19.82
CA ASN A 59 -3.87 -8.78 19.88
C ASN A 59 -5.10 -8.05 20.40
N THR A 60 -4.93 -7.19 21.37
CA THR A 60 -5.99 -6.28 21.82
C THR A 60 -5.46 -4.86 21.84
N THR A 61 -6.21 -3.95 21.21
CA THR A 61 -5.91 -2.52 21.22
C THR A 61 -7.02 -1.80 21.94
N ARG A 62 -6.64 -1.00 22.92
CA ARG A 62 -7.52 -0.07 23.63
C ARG A 62 -7.15 1.34 23.23
N TYR A 63 -8.10 2.06 22.75
CA TYR A 63 -7.93 3.42 22.26
C TYR A 63 -8.87 4.35 23.02
N THR A 64 -8.29 5.41 23.60
CA THR A 64 -9.01 6.46 24.31
C THR A 64 -8.68 7.80 23.70
N ASN A 65 -9.67 8.54 23.25
CA ASN A 65 -9.53 9.89 22.77
C ASN A 65 -10.46 10.83 23.53
N ARG A 66 -9.89 11.73 24.31
CA ARG A 66 -10.58 12.77 25.06
C ARG A 66 -10.42 14.11 24.37
N GLN A 67 -11.53 14.79 24.16
CA GLN A 67 -11.57 16.18 23.71
C GLN A 67 -12.40 16.96 24.73
N VAL A 68 -11.89 18.10 25.15
CA VAL A 68 -12.57 19.00 26.10
C VAL A 68 -13.00 20.27 25.39
N ASN A 69 -13.99 20.97 25.95
CA ASN A 69 -14.41 22.25 25.43
C ASN A 69 -13.24 23.22 25.40
N THR A 70 -13.04 23.86 24.26
CA THR A 70 -11.93 24.79 24.04
C THR A 70 -12.47 26.15 23.66
N GLU A 71 -12.17 27.13 24.51
CA GLU A 71 -12.52 28.53 24.28
C GLU A 71 -11.39 29.21 23.52
N TYR A 72 -11.72 30.04 22.58
CA TYR A 72 -10.79 30.86 21.83
C TYR A 72 -11.37 32.22 21.54
N SER A 73 -10.51 33.18 21.24
CA SER A 73 -10.91 34.52 20.85
C SER A 73 -10.22 34.92 19.53
N GLN A 74 -10.99 35.36 18.57
CA GLN A 74 -10.47 35.89 17.32
C GLN A 74 -10.26 37.41 17.42
N TYR A 75 -11.05 38.09 18.27
CA TYR A 75 -11.00 39.52 18.50
C TYR A 75 -11.00 39.82 19.98
N PRO A 76 -10.39 40.94 20.41
CA PRO A 76 -10.43 41.40 21.81
C PRO A 76 -11.88 41.55 22.32
N GLY A 77 -12.17 40.93 23.46
CA GLY A 77 -13.48 41.04 24.10
C GLY A 77 -14.53 40.03 23.66
N GLU A 78 -14.22 39.18 22.67
CA GLU A 78 -15.10 38.08 22.27
C GLU A 78 -14.55 36.76 22.76
N VAL A 79 -15.43 35.86 23.18
CA VAL A 79 -15.10 34.49 23.55
C VAL A 79 -15.98 33.55 22.74
N ASN A 80 -15.34 32.67 21.99
CA ASN A 80 -15.99 31.65 21.19
C ASN A 80 -15.60 30.28 21.75
N THR A 81 -16.49 29.32 21.67
CA THR A 81 -16.22 27.92 22.04
C THR A 81 -16.23 27.06 20.79
N LEU A 82 -15.23 26.20 20.64
CA LEU A 82 -15.20 25.20 19.58
C LEU A 82 -16.21 24.10 19.90
N THR A 83 -17.42 24.24 19.37
CA THR A 83 -18.54 23.33 19.65
C THR A 83 -18.96 22.47 18.47
N THR A 84 -18.39 22.71 17.29
CA THR A 84 -18.84 22.04 16.07
C THR A 84 -17.85 21.02 15.53
N GLY A 85 -18.38 19.89 15.12
CA GLY A 85 -17.68 18.87 14.40
C GLY A 85 -16.71 18.05 15.25
N LYS A 86 -15.41 18.23 15.04
CA LYS A 86 -14.37 17.41 15.69
C LYS A 86 -13.91 17.94 17.06
N MET A 87 -14.49 19.02 17.55
CA MET A 87 -14.02 19.78 18.71
C MET A 87 -15.05 19.85 19.85
N GLU A 88 -16.10 19.06 19.78
CA GLU A 88 -17.05 18.93 20.88
C GLU A 88 -16.40 18.25 22.09
N ASP A 89 -16.86 18.59 23.30
CA ASP A 89 -16.51 17.86 24.51
C ASP A 89 -16.98 16.41 24.38
N ARG A 90 -16.03 15.50 24.27
CA ARG A 90 -16.32 14.07 24.05
C ARG A 90 -15.25 13.17 24.61
N LEU A 91 -15.66 11.98 24.99
CA LEU A 91 -14.79 10.84 25.24
C LEU A 91 -15.14 9.73 24.23
N TYR A 92 -14.16 9.31 23.48
CA TYR A 92 -14.24 8.17 22.58
C TYR A 92 -13.38 7.04 23.10
N GLU A 93 -13.98 5.89 23.35
CA GLU A 93 -13.29 4.67 23.74
C GLU A 93 -13.56 3.55 22.73
N LYS A 94 -12.52 2.84 22.36
CA LYS A 94 -12.59 1.67 21.46
C LYS A 94 -11.79 0.53 22.04
N SER A 95 -12.36 -0.65 22.03
CA SER A 95 -11.65 -1.91 22.25
C SER A 95 -11.72 -2.75 20.98
N GLU A 96 -10.57 -3.13 20.47
CA GLU A 96 -10.43 -3.97 19.27
C GLU A 96 -9.63 -5.23 19.61
N THR A 97 -10.18 -6.38 19.29
CA THR A 97 -9.57 -7.69 19.59
C THR A 97 -9.39 -8.47 18.30
N HIS A 98 -8.18 -8.96 18.10
CA HIS A 98 -7.81 -9.82 16.98
C HIS A 98 -7.40 -11.20 17.50
N ASN A 99 -8.03 -12.23 16.99
CA ASN A 99 -7.61 -13.61 17.19
C ASN A 99 -7.15 -14.15 15.84
N TYR A 100 -5.93 -14.64 15.79
CA TYR A 100 -5.33 -15.24 14.60
C TYR A 100 -4.87 -16.66 14.93
N TYR A 101 -5.22 -17.58 14.07
CA TYR A 101 -4.84 -18.97 14.14
C TYR A 101 -4.18 -19.38 12.83
N GLN A 102 -3.08 -20.11 12.93
CA GLN A 102 -2.38 -20.66 11.77
C GLN A 102 -1.94 -22.08 12.07
N ALA A 103 -2.10 -22.97 11.11
CA ALA A 103 -1.58 -24.32 11.14
C ALA A 103 -0.85 -24.65 9.84
N ASN A 104 0.33 -25.22 9.97
CA ASN A 104 1.10 -25.77 8.84
C ASN A 104 1.41 -27.24 9.12
N LEU A 105 1.27 -28.07 8.09
CA LEU A 105 1.70 -29.45 8.09
C LEU A 105 2.43 -29.73 6.79
N TYR A 106 3.69 -30.15 6.85
CA TYR A 106 4.46 -30.46 5.66
C TYR A 106 5.47 -31.57 5.89
N GLY A 107 5.71 -32.34 4.85
CA GLY A 107 6.71 -33.38 4.79
C GLY A 107 7.81 -33.03 3.80
N THR A 108 9.05 -33.23 4.17
CA THR A 108 10.24 -33.07 3.34
C THR A 108 10.96 -34.38 3.23
N PHE A 109 11.21 -34.84 2.02
CA PHE A 109 12.03 -36.01 1.73
C PHE A 109 13.28 -35.58 0.97
N GLU A 110 14.46 -35.99 1.48
CA GLU A 110 15.75 -35.66 0.89
C GLU A 110 16.59 -36.93 0.77
N ARG A 111 17.15 -37.14 -0.42
CA ARG A 111 18.00 -38.31 -0.67
C ARG A 111 19.02 -38.03 -1.78
N THR A 112 20.25 -38.50 -1.56
CA THR A 112 21.31 -38.53 -2.59
C THR A 112 21.35 -39.93 -3.21
N PHE A 113 21.29 -40.00 -4.54
CA PHE A 113 21.40 -41.21 -5.33
C PHE A 113 22.71 -41.23 -6.08
N ALA A 114 23.36 -42.38 -6.19
CA ALA A 114 24.60 -42.55 -6.94
C ALA A 114 25.65 -41.44 -6.69
N GLN A 115 25.71 -40.90 -5.48
CA GLN A 115 26.63 -39.84 -5.00
C GLN A 115 26.49 -38.46 -5.69
N ASP A 116 25.91 -38.42 -6.88
CA ASP A 116 25.87 -37.25 -7.74
C ASP A 116 24.48 -36.60 -7.89
N HIS A 117 23.44 -37.33 -7.53
CA HIS A 117 22.05 -36.90 -7.74
C HIS A 117 21.39 -36.55 -6.41
N ASN A 118 21.26 -35.30 -6.13
CA ASN A 118 20.58 -34.82 -4.93
C ASN A 118 19.12 -34.48 -5.26
N PHE A 119 18.22 -35.11 -4.57
CA PHE A 119 16.78 -34.92 -4.72
C PHE A 119 16.16 -34.50 -3.40
N LYS A 120 15.34 -33.43 -3.44
CA LYS A 120 14.57 -32.99 -2.30
C LYS A 120 13.14 -32.67 -2.74
N ALA A 121 12.17 -33.29 -2.10
CA ALA A 121 10.76 -33.05 -2.34
C ALA A 121 10.09 -32.58 -1.06
N MET A 122 9.18 -31.62 -1.19
CA MET A 122 8.36 -31.15 -0.09
C MET A 122 6.91 -31.06 -0.56
N VAL A 123 5.99 -31.51 0.29
CA VAL A 123 4.54 -31.28 0.12
C VAL A 123 3.96 -30.83 1.45
N GLY A 124 2.98 -29.96 1.39
CA GLY A 124 2.41 -29.43 2.61
C GLY A 124 1.06 -28.76 2.42
N PHE A 125 0.48 -28.46 3.56
CA PHE A 125 -0.78 -27.78 3.73
C PHE A 125 -0.61 -26.63 4.73
N ASN A 126 -1.24 -25.51 4.42
CA ASN A 126 -1.31 -24.33 5.29
C ASN A 126 -2.78 -23.94 5.48
N TRP A 127 -3.14 -23.56 6.69
CA TRP A 127 -4.43 -22.98 7.01
C TRP A 127 -4.23 -21.82 7.97
N GLU A 128 -4.95 -20.73 7.73
CA GLU A 128 -5.02 -19.60 8.66
C GLU A 128 -6.41 -19.00 8.69
N THR A 129 -6.78 -18.43 9.84
CA THR A 129 -7.97 -17.61 9.99
C THR A 129 -7.69 -16.45 10.94
N LYS A 130 -8.31 -15.33 10.66
CA LYS A 130 -8.28 -14.14 11.51
C LYS A 130 -9.70 -13.68 11.79
N PHE A 131 -9.99 -13.54 13.07
CA PHE A 131 -11.23 -12.97 13.57
C PHE A 131 -10.94 -11.64 14.24
N LEU A 132 -11.68 -10.61 13.85
CA LEU A 132 -11.60 -9.26 14.40
C LEU A 132 -12.96 -8.88 14.99
N LYS A 133 -12.94 -8.35 16.20
CA LYS A 133 -14.13 -7.77 16.85
C LYS A 133 -13.75 -6.43 17.46
N ASP A 134 -14.55 -5.43 17.17
CA ASP A 134 -14.42 -4.13 17.80
C ASP A 134 -15.73 -3.68 18.48
N VAL A 135 -15.58 -2.92 19.53
CA VAL A 135 -16.64 -2.19 20.22
C VAL A 135 -16.13 -0.81 20.51
N ALA A 136 -16.90 0.21 20.22
CA ALA A 136 -16.56 1.59 20.51
C ALA A 136 -17.77 2.33 21.07
N ALA A 137 -17.51 3.26 21.99
CA ALA A 137 -18.48 4.17 22.53
C ALA A 137 -17.97 5.61 22.47
N THR A 138 -18.86 6.54 22.18
CA THR A 138 -18.58 7.97 22.25
C THR A 138 -19.59 8.61 23.20
N GLY A 139 -19.10 9.25 24.25
CA GLY A 139 -19.92 10.04 25.16
C GLY A 139 -19.61 11.52 24.98
N TYR A 140 -20.62 12.36 25.10
CA TYR A 140 -20.51 13.80 24.92
C TYR A 140 -20.88 14.55 26.20
N ASN A 141 -20.38 15.78 26.35
CA ASN A 141 -20.68 16.68 27.49
C ASN A 141 -20.34 16.01 28.82
N LEU A 142 -19.12 15.60 29.05
CA LEU A 142 -18.70 14.98 30.28
C LEU A 142 -18.77 15.97 31.44
N LEU A 143 -19.15 15.49 32.59
CA LEU A 143 -19.25 16.28 33.83
C LEU A 143 -17.89 16.71 34.41
N SER A 144 -16.80 16.14 33.87
CA SER A 144 -15.42 16.45 34.29
C SER A 144 -14.51 16.58 33.07
N GLU A 145 -13.64 17.58 33.06
CA GLU A 145 -12.62 17.78 32.05
C GLU A 145 -11.36 16.91 32.31
N THR A 146 -11.19 16.41 33.52
CA THR A 146 -9.99 15.68 33.95
C THR A 146 -10.19 14.19 34.15
N LEU A 147 -11.44 13.71 34.24
CA LEU A 147 -11.79 12.29 34.40
C LEU A 147 -12.32 11.72 33.08
N ASN A 148 -11.70 10.66 32.61
CA ASN A 148 -12.04 9.98 31.36
C ASN A 148 -12.86 8.72 31.68
N ASP A 149 -14.15 8.88 31.97
CA ASP A 149 -15.08 7.78 32.24
C ASP A 149 -16.42 8.03 31.55
N LEU A 150 -16.89 7.05 30.79
CA LEU A 150 -18.17 7.13 30.06
C LEU A 150 -19.37 7.25 30.99
N ASN A 151 -19.26 6.86 32.27
CA ASN A 151 -20.33 7.09 33.26
C ASN A 151 -20.54 8.58 33.53
N LEU A 152 -19.57 9.43 33.28
CA LEU A 152 -19.62 10.87 33.49
C LEU A 152 -20.23 11.65 32.32
N VAL A 153 -20.86 10.97 31.36
CA VAL A 153 -21.58 11.62 30.27
C VAL A 153 -22.76 12.40 30.87
N GLY A 154 -22.76 13.71 30.64
CA GLY A 154 -23.79 14.63 31.06
C GLY A 154 -25.08 14.51 30.25
N GLN A 155 -26.12 15.19 30.71
CA GLN A 155 -27.36 15.31 29.95
C GLN A 155 -27.23 16.40 28.88
N GLY A 156 -27.78 16.15 27.69
CA GLY A 156 -27.95 17.15 26.66
C GLY A 156 -29.11 18.12 26.98
N PRO A 157 -29.37 19.10 26.09
CA PRO A 157 -30.44 20.06 26.23
C PRO A 157 -31.84 19.41 26.41
N ASP A 158 -32.02 18.23 25.85
CA ASP A 158 -33.28 17.47 25.88
C ASP A 158 -33.41 16.57 27.14
N GLY A 159 -32.45 16.61 28.06
CA GLY A 159 -32.41 15.80 29.26
C GLY A 159 -31.86 14.39 29.08
N ASP A 160 -31.60 13.96 27.89
CA ASP A 160 -31.05 12.63 27.58
C ASP A 160 -29.52 12.64 27.53
N LYS A 161 -28.89 11.51 27.90
CA LYS A 161 -27.45 11.32 27.73
C LYS A 161 -27.11 11.09 26.26
N ARG A 162 -26.24 11.95 25.70
CA ARG A 162 -25.80 11.78 24.34
C ARG A 162 -24.64 10.78 24.27
N MET A 163 -24.97 9.54 23.92
CA MET A 163 -24.00 8.47 23.72
C MET A 163 -24.22 7.78 22.38
N GLU A 164 -23.12 7.46 21.72
CA GLU A 164 -23.11 6.67 20.50
C GLU A 164 -22.34 5.39 20.75
N VAL A 165 -22.93 4.26 20.40
CA VAL A 165 -22.26 2.94 20.51
C VAL A 165 -22.22 2.31 19.14
N ARG A 166 -21.09 1.74 18.80
CA ARG A 166 -20.89 1.01 17.56
C ARG A 166 -20.02 -0.22 17.78
N GLY A 167 -20.14 -1.20 16.92
CA GLY A 167 -19.30 -2.37 16.93
C GLY A 167 -19.33 -3.08 15.60
N GLY A 168 -18.33 -3.90 15.38
CA GLY A 168 -18.16 -4.65 14.14
C GLY A 168 -17.49 -5.99 14.37
N GLN A 169 -17.66 -6.87 13.40
CA GLN A 169 -16.98 -8.15 13.35
C GLN A 169 -16.54 -8.42 11.92
N ASN A 170 -15.31 -8.87 11.76
CA ASN A 170 -14.78 -9.27 10.47
C ASN A 170 -13.99 -10.57 10.62
N GLU A 171 -14.06 -11.41 9.60
CA GLU A 171 -13.35 -12.68 9.56
C GLU A 171 -12.86 -12.96 8.15
N TYR A 172 -11.69 -13.57 8.05
CA TYR A 172 -11.26 -14.24 6.82
C TYR A 172 -10.55 -15.54 7.14
N ALA A 173 -10.54 -16.44 6.19
CA ALA A 173 -9.77 -17.67 6.23
C ALA A 173 -9.02 -17.86 4.91
N LEU A 174 -7.84 -18.43 5.03
CA LEU A 174 -6.96 -18.85 3.95
C LEU A 174 -6.62 -20.32 4.14
N MET A 175 -6.49 -21.05 3.05
CA MET A 175 -5.87 -22.37 3.05
C MET A 175 -5.11 -22.59 1.76
N GLY A 176 -4.03 -23.34 1.82
CA GLY A 176 -3.21 -23.60 0.67
C GLY A 176 -2.55 -24.98 0.72
N PHE A 177 -2.45 -25.59 -0.45
CA PHE A 177 -1.63 -26.78 -0.68
C PHE A 177 -0.39 -26.35 -1.45
N PHE A 178 0.75 -26.84 -1.06
CA PHE A 178 2.00 -26.50 -1.73
C PHE A 178 2.90 -27.71 -1.92
N GLY A 179 3.73 -27.63 -2.95
CA GLY A 179 4.75 -28.61 -3.22
C GLY A 179 5.99 -27.98 -3.83
N ARG A 180 7.13 -28.58 -3.58
CA ARG A 180 8.44 -28.18 -4.14
C ARG A 180 9.26 -29.41 -4.45
N LEU A 181 9.91 -29.39 -5.59
CA LEU A 181 10.91 -30.36 -6.03
C LEU A 181 12.21 -29.63 -6.30
N ASN A 182 13.28 -30.07 -5.69
CA ASN A 182 14.63 -29.61 -5.97
C ASN A 182 15.43 -30.80 -6.49
N TYR A 183 16.19 -30.59 -7.55
CA TYR A 183 17.10 -31.55 -8.10
C TYR A 183 18.44 -30.87 -8.40
N ASP A 184 19.47 -31.52 -7.95
CA ASP A 184 20.85 -31.11 -8.17
C ASP A 184 21.64 -32.27 -8.76
N TYR A 185 22.34 -32.03 -9.85
CA TYR A 185 23.26 -32.97 -10.46
C TYR A 185 24.70 -32.48 -10.34
N LYS A 186 25.51 -33.18 -9.53
CA LYS A 186 26.93 -32.88 -9.29
C LYS A 186 27.21 -31.45 -8.79
N GLY A 187 26.24 -30.77 -8.20
CA GLY A 187 26.36 -29.36 -7.87
C GLY A 187 26.48 -28.42 -9.09
N LYS A 188 26.32 -28.94 -10.31
CA LYS A 188 26.48 -28.20 -11.57
C LYS A 188 25.16 -27.69 -12.11
N TYR A 189 24.17 -28.56 -12.20
CA TYR A 189 22.85 -28.29 -12.76
C TYR A 189 21.82 -28.34 -11.65
N LEU A 190 21.21 -27.20 -11.39
CA LEU A 190 20.27 -27.00 -10.31
C LEU A 190 18.89 -26.75 -10.93
N VAL A 191 17.89 -27.49 -10.50
CA VAL A 191 16.51 -27.32 -10.96
C VAL A 191 15.61 -27.26 -9.74
N GLU A 192 14.72 -26.28 -9.68
CA GLU A 192 13.66 -26.19 -8.72
C GLU A 192 12.33 -25.98 -9.43
N ALA A 193 11.31 -26.73 -9.03
CA ALA A 193 9.92 -26.50 -9.41
C ALA A 193 9.07 -26.48 -8.14
N SER A 194 8.22 -25.48 -8.01
CA SER A 194 7.28 -25.39 -6.90
C SER A 194 5.94 -24.85 -7.37
N GLY A 195 4.90 -25.14 -6.60
CA GLY A 195 3.56 -24.62 -6.85
C GLY A 195 2.77 -24.52 -5.56
N ARG A 196 1.87 -23.53 -5.53
CA ARG A 196 0.89 -23.34 -4.46
C ARG A 196 -0.50 -23.25 -5.06
N TYR A 197 -1.44 -23.89 -4.41
CA TYR A 197 -2.86 -23.79 -4.72
C TYR A 197 -3.56 -23.23 -3.50
N ASP A 198 -3.81 -21.92 -3.52
CA ASP A 198 -4.30 -21.15 -2.37
C ASP A 198 -5.75 -20.74 -2.57
N GLY A 199 -6.54 -20.87 -1.50
CA GLY A 199 -7.94 -20.47 -1.46
C GLY A 199 -8.21 -19.49 -0.33
N THR A 200 -8.99 -18.43 -0.63
CA THR A 200 -9.37 -17.41 0.34
C THR A 200 -10.88 -17.23 0.44
N SER A 201 -11.36 -16.95 1.66
CA SER A 201 -12.77 -16.58 1.89
C SER A 201 -13.12 -15.15 1.43
N ARG A 202 -12.13 -14.32 1.09
CA ARG A 202 -12.33 -12.93 0.66
C ARG A 202 -12.95 -12.78 -0.72
N PHE A 203 -12.96 -13.87 -1.51
CA PHE A 203 -13.60 -13.90 -2.82
C PHE A 203 -14.86 -14.74 -2.83
N LYS A 204 -15.73 -14.47 -3.80
CA LYS A 204 -16.96 -15.24 -4.03
C LYS A 204 -16.65 -16.71 -4.33
N ARG A 205 -17.57 -17.60 -3.97
CA ARG A 205 -17.50 -19.03 -4.35
C ARG A 205 -17.32 -19.15 -5.87
N GLY A 206 -16.32 -19.90 -6.31
CA GLY A 206 -15.91 -20.02 -7.71
C GLY A 206 -14.70 -19.17 -8.10
N GLN A 207 -14.38 -18.10 -7.35
CA GLN A 207 -13.21 -17.23 -7.58
C GLN A 207 -12.16 -17.33 -6.45
N ARG A 208 -12.38 -18.21 -5.47
CA ARG A 208 -11.57 -18.32 -4.25
C ARG A 208 -10.18 -18.85 -4.48
N TRP A 209 -10.01 -19.74 -5.45
CA TRP A 209 -8.81 -20.53 -5.62
C TRP A 209 -7.90 -19.98 -6.72
N GLY A 210 -6.61 -19.89 -6.42
CA GLY A 210 -5.56 -19.51 -7.36
C GLY A 210 -4.41 -20.52 -7.35
N PHE A 211 -3.82 -20.76 -8.53
CA PHE A 211 -2.62 -21.58 -8.65
C PHE A 211 -1.41 -20.71 -9.02
N PHE A 212 -0.33 -20.86 -8.25
CA PHE A 212 0.87 -20.02 -8.35
C PHE A 212 2.10 -20.90 -8.52
N PRO A 213 2.50 -21.22 -9.76
CA PRO A 213 3.68 -21.99 -10.07
C PRO A 213 4.95 -21.15 -9.99
N SER A 214 6.07 -21.82 -9.70
CA SER A 214 7.40 -21.23 -9.72
C SER A 214 8.41 -22.27 -10.22
N PHE A 215 9.41 -21.79 -10.97
CA PHE A 215 10.43 -22.64 -11.57
C PHE A 215 11.77 -21.88 -11.60
N SER A 216 12.87 -22.56 -11.26
CA SER A 216 14.20 -21.98 -11.38
C SER A 216 15.21 -22.98 -11.92
N LEU A 217 16.18 -22.45 -12.66
CA LEU A 217 17.33 -23.16 -13.21
C LEU A 217 18.60 -22.46 -12.76
N GLY A 218 19.60 -23.26 -12.43
CA GLY A 218 20.93 -22.78 -12.14
C GLY A 218 21.97 -23.66 -12.84
N TRP A 219 22.91 -23.03 -13.52
CA TRP A 219 24.05 -23.69 -14.12
C TRP A 219 25.34 -23.12 -13.56
N ARG A 220 26.10 -23.93 -12.83
CA ARG A 220 27.41 -23.58 -12.32
C ARG A 220 28.46 -23.91 -13.38
N ILE A 221 28.68 -22.96 -14.28
CA ILE A 221 29.60 -23.10 -15.41
C ILE A 221 31.05 -23.35 -14.93
N SER A 222 31.41 -22.76 -13.77
CA SER A 222 32.71 -22.96 -13.14
C SER A 222 33.01 -24.41 -12.72
N GLU A 223 31.99 -25.27 -12.62
CA GLU A 223 32.15 -26.67 -12.28
C GLU A 223 32.32 -27.59 -13.52
N GLU A 224 32.29 -27.03 -14.73
CA GLU A 224 32.49 -27.78 -15.95
C GLU A 224 33.97 -28.04 -16.22
N ALA A 225 34.29 -29.19 -16.84
CA ALA A 225 35.68 -29.58 -17.15
C ALA A 225 36.42 -28.59 -18.08
N PHE A 226 35.70 -27.95 -18.98
CA PHE A 226 36.28 -26.93 -19.85
C PHE A 226 36.70 -25.65 -19.13
N PHE A 227 36.24 -25.46 -17.90
CA PHE A 227 36.52 -24.30 -17.07
C PHE A 227 37.76 -24.48 -16.18
N ASP A 228 38.30 -25.70 -16.08
CA ASP A 228 39.40 -26.03 -15.17
C ASP A 228 40.64 -25.16 -15.39
N ASN A 229 40.98 -24.79 -16.63
CA ASN A 229 42.16 -24.00 -16.97
C ASN A 229 42.10 -22.54 -16.47
N ILE A 230 40.92 -22.03 -16.17
CA ILE A 230 40.68 -20.64 -15.72
C ILE A 230 40.12 -20.55 -14.33
N ARG A 231 39.91 -21.68 -13.63
CA ARG A 231 39.31 -21.77 -12.30
C ARG A 231 40.08 -21.00 -11.24
N ASP A 232 41.39 -20.91 -11.35
CA ASP A 232 42.23 -20.15 -10.45
C ASP A 232 41.92 -18.64 -10.50
N GLN A 233 41.48 -18.14 -11.63
CA GLN A 233 41.17 -16.74 -11.87
C GLN A 233 39.67 -16.48 -11.61
N PHE A 234 38.81 -17.38 -12.10
CA PHE A 234 37.34 -17.36 -11.93
C PHE A 234 36.93 -18.47 -10.95
N ASN A 235 36.74 -18.11 -9.72
CA ASN A 235 36.43 -19.09 -8.68
C ASN A 235 34.98 -19.57 -8.74
N ASN A 236 34.07 -18.75 -9.26
CA ASN A 236 32.66 -19.11 -9.46
C ASN A 236 32.12 -18.38 -10.70
N LEU A 237 31.37 -19.10 -11.50
CA LEU A 237 30.54 -18.56 -12.58
C LEU A 237 29.24 -19.35 -12.61
N LYS A 238 28.14 -18.70 -12.25
CA LYS A 238 26.81 -19.31 -12.20
C LYS A 238 25.80 -18.45 -12.96
N LEU A 239 25.10 -19.09 -13.88
CA LEU A 239 23.95 -18.51 -14.57
C LEU A 239 22.68 -18.98 -13.88
N ARG A 240 21.72 -18.06 -13.65
CA ARG A 240 20.44 -18.34 -13.01
C ARG A 240 19.29 -17.85 -13.89
N PHE A 241 18.25 -18.64 -13.96
CA PHE A 241 16.96 -18.21 -14.52
C PHE A 241 15.87 -18.57 -13.53
N SER A 242 14.93 -17.67 -13.32
CA SER A 242 13.74 -17.97 -12.53
C SER A 242 12.47 -17.37 -13.14
N TYR A 243 11.39 -18.09 -12.95
CA TYR A 243 10.02 -17.71 -13.26
C TYR A 243 9.18 -18.03 -12.06
N GLY A 244 8.36 -17.09 -11.59
CA GLY A 244 7.47 -17.34 -10.46
C GLY A 244 6.21 -16.50 -10.55
N GLN A 245 5.12 -17.05 -10.03
CA GLN A 245 3.86 -16.34 -9.85
C GLN A 245 3.51 -16.24 -8.37
N LEU A 246 3.03 -15.06 -7.96
CA LEU A 246 2.51 -14.78 -6.62
C LEU A 246 1.09 -14.25 -6.75
N GLY A 247 0.23 -14.68 -5.83
CA GLY A 247 -1.14 -14.17 -5.70
C GLY A 247 -1.25 -13.12 -4.62
N ASN A 248 -2.00 -12.07 -4.89
CA ASN A 248 -2.38 -11.07 -3.89
C ASN A 248 -3.90 -11.03 -3.76
N GLN A 249 -4.40 -11.04 -2.52
CA GLN A 249 -5.82 -11.00 -2.17
C GLN A 249 -6.20 -9.76 -1.35
N ASN A 250 -5.46 -8.66 -1.50
CA ASN A 250 -5.65 -7.46 -0.69
C ASN A 250 -6.95 -6.71 -1.04
N VAL A 251 -8.06 -7.32 -0.69
CA VAL A 251 -9.42 -6.76 -0.75
C VAL A 251 -9.99 -6.64 0.66
N GLY A 252 -10.99 -5.77 0.81
CA GLY A 252 -11.72 -5.64 2.07
C GLY A 252 -12.48 -6.91 2.46
N TYR A 253 -12.92 -6.95 3.70
CA TYR A 253 -13.81 -8.03 4.17
C TYR A 253 -15.15 -7.93 3.47
N TYR A 254 -15.60 -9.02 2.86
CA TYR A 254 -16.93 -9.13 2.23
C TYR A 254 -17.16 -8.14 1.07
N ASP A 255 -16.10 -7.67 0.39
CA ASP A 255 -16.21 -6.75 -0.76
C ASP A 255 -17.00 -7.36 -1.95
N TYR A 256 -17.22 -8.68 -1.94
CA TYR A 256 -18.02 -9.40 -2.93
C TYR A 256 -19.52 -9.45 -2.58
N ILE A 257 -19.95 -8.86 -1.45
CA ILE A 257 -21.36 -8.86 -0.99
C ILE A 257 -21.89 -7.44 -1.03
N ARG A 258 -23.04 -7.23 -1.69
CA ARG A 258 -23.76 -5.96 -1.57
C ARG A 258 -24.30 -5.78 -0.17
N LYS A 259 -23.96 -4.65 0.43
CA LYS A 259 -24.37 -4.30 1.79
C LYS A 259 -25.54 -3.32 1.76
N ILE A 260 -26.37 -3.37 2.78
CA ILE A 260 -27.38 -2.36 3.03
C ILE A 260 -26.89 -1.56 4.24
N SER A 261 -26.73 -0.26 4.07
CA SER A 261 -26.41 0.66 5.16
C SER A 261 -27.68 1.33 5.64
N ILE A 262 -27.89 1.29 6.94
CA ILE A 262 -29.03 1.96 7.59
C ILE A 262 -28.49 3.20 8.29
N GLY A 263 -29.10 4.35 8.07
CA GLY A 263 -28.67 5.61 8.68
C GLY A 263 -29.72 6.72 8.50
N ASN A 264 -29.57 7.78 9.28
CA ASN A 264 -30.42 8.95 9.17
C ASN A 264 -29.95 9.82 8.01
N GLN A 265 -30.88 10.28 7.19
CA GLN A 265 -30.58 11.17 6.07
C GLN A 265 -30.33 12.60 6.55
N SER A 266 -29.66 13.38 5.70
CA SER A 266 -29.43 14.80 5.95
C SER A 266 -30.63 15.70 5.66
N TYR A 267 -31.65 15.17 4.98
CA TYR A 267 -32.88 15.92 4.71
C TYR A 267 -33.91 15.68 5.80
N LEU A 268 -34.78 16.68 6.00
CA LEU A 268 -35.88 16.64 6.95
C LEU A 268 -37.18 16.23 6.25
N PHE A 269 -37.95 15.37 6.89
CA PHE A 269 -39.33 15.09 6.51
C PHE A 269 -40.25 15.65 7.65
N GLY A 270 -40.73 16.86 7.44
CA GLY A 270 -41.29 17.64 8.53
C GLY A 270 -40.20 18.11 9.50
N SER A 271 -40.31 17.75 10.78
CA SER A 271 -39.29 17.99 11.79
C SER A 271 -38.29 16.84 11.97
N ASP A 272 -38.52 15.70 11.34
CA ASP A 272 -37.78 14.48 11.61
C ASP A 272 -36.77 14.14 10.51
N LYS A 273 -35.64 13.55 10.88
CA LYS A 273 -34.69 12.93 9.99
C LYS A 273 -35.05 11.45 9.82
N PRO A 274 -35.56 11.04 8.65
CA PRO A 274 -35.97 9.66 8.46
C PRO A 274 -34.75 8.72 8.44
N THR A 275 -34.93 7.58 9.08
CA THR A 275 -34.00 6.46 8.92
C THR A 275 -34.20 5.80 7.56
N THR A 276 -33.18 5.69 6.78
CA THR A 276 -33.23 5.12 5.43
C THR A 276 -32.26 3.95 5.29
N ALA A 277 -32.61 3.05 4.40
CA ALA A 277 -31.76 1.96 3.95
C ALA A 277 -31.14 2.30 2.60
N THR A 278 -29.85 2.43 2.54
CA THR A 278 -29.11 2.69 1.30
C THR A 278 -28.38 1.43 0.87
N ILE A 279 -28.58 1.01 -0.38
CA ILE A 279 -27.86 -0.12 -0.97
C ILE A 279 -26.46 0.36 -1.36
N SER A 280 -25.43 -0.39 -0.96
CA SER A 280 -24.04 -0.08 -1.35
C SER A 280 -23.85 -0.08 -2.87
N ALA A 281 -22.72 0.50 -3.31
CA ALA A 281 -22.27 0.41 -4.70
C ALA A 281 -22.33 -1.04 -5.24
N PRO A 282 -22.46 -1.23 -6.55
CA PRO A 282 -22.36 -2.55 -7.17
C PRO A 282 -21.08 -3.26 -6.76
N VAL A 283 -21.11 -4.57 -6.76
CA VAL A 283 -19.91 -5.40 -6.52
C VAL A 283 -19.57 -6.14 -7.81
N ALA A 284 -18.28 -6.29 -8.11
CA ALA A 284 -17.85 -7.09 -9.24
C ALA A 284 -18.14 -8.57 -8.98
N SER A 285 -18.72 -9.24 -9.98
CA SER A 285 -19.08 -10.65 -9.89
C SER A 285 -17.87 -11.58 -10.01
N ASP A 286 -16.78 -11.10 -10.58
CA ASP A 286 -15.56 -11.78 -11.00
C ASP A 286 -14.30 -11.36 -10.22
N LEU A 287 -14.48 -10.65 -9.11
CA LEU A 287 -13.40 -10.24 -8.24
C LEU A 287 -12.58 -11.46 -7.78
N SER A 288 -11.28 -11.48 -8.09
CA SER A 288 -10.39 -12.59 -7.83
C SER A 288 -8.95 -12.16 -7.55
N TRP A 289 -8.03 -13.09 -7.51
CA TRP A 289 -6.62 -12.87 -7.23
C TRP A 289 -5.96 -11.92 -8.23
N GLU A 290 -5.28 -10.90 -7.71
CA GLU A 290 -4.23 -10.18 -8.43
C GLU A 290 -3.01 -11.07 -8.54
N ARG A 291 -2.31 -11.07 -9.65
CA ARG A 291 -1.16 -11.93 -9.92
C ARG A 291 0.08 -11.13 -10.26
N THR A 292 1.18 -11.43 -9.58
CA THR A 292 2.49 -10.91 -9.95
C THR A 292 3.33 -12.02 -10.56
N ILE A 293 3.75 -11.83 -11.80
CA ILE A 293 4.59 -12.75 -12.56
C ILE A 293 5.99 -12.14 -12.62
N HIS A 294 6.96 -12.86 -12.07
CA HIS A 294 8.35 -12.44 -12.04
C HIS A 294 9.21 -13.34 -12.90
N LYS A 295 10.01 -12.77 -13.79
CA LYS A 295 11.00 -13.44 -14.63
C LYS A 295 12.34 -12.79 -14.33
N ASN A 296 13.34 -13.58 -14.02
CA ASN A 296 14.66 -13.08 -13.69
C ASN A 296 15.74 -13.89 -14.39
N LEU A 297 16.75 -13.19 -14.92
CA LEU A 297 18.00 -13.76 -15.41
C LEU A 297 19.13 -13.20 -14.54
N GLY A 298 19.85 -14.08 -13.84
CA GLY A 298 20.91 -13.70 -12.91
C GLY A 298 22.24 -14.30 -13.31
N LEU A 299 23.31 -13.58 -13.03
CA LEU A 299 24.69 -13.99 -13.23
C LEU A 299 25.48 -13.73 -11.94
N ASP A 300 26.08 -14.78 -11.39
CA ASP A 300 26.98 -14.68 -10.23
C ASP A 300 28.40 -15.05 -10.66
N MET A 301 29.35 -14.18 -10.33
CA MET A 301 30.77 -14.38 -10.62
C MET A 301 31.62 -14.11 -9.38
N SER A 302 32.70 -14.86 -9.20
CA SER A 302 33.72 -14.51 -8.23
C SER A 302 35.12 -14.74 -8.79
N PHE A 303 36.03 -13.86 -8.40
CA PHE A 303 37.36 -13.75 -8.93
C PHE A 303 38.39 -13.64 -7.79
N LEU A 304 39.68 -13.80 -8.14
CA LEU A 304 40.82 -13.51 -7.27
C LEU A 304 40.72 -14.24 -5.91
N LYS A 305 40.48 -15.56 -5.96
CA LYS A 305 40.24 -16.39 -4.75
C LYS A 305 39.08 -15.89 -3.89
N ASN A 306 37.97 -15.55 -4.55
CA ASN A 306 36.75 -15.01 -3.95
C ASN A 306 36.91 -13.65 -3.25
N ARG A 307 37.96 -12.87 -3.55
CA ARG A 307 38.11 -11.51 -3.04
C ARG A 307 37.16 -10.55 -3.73
N LEU A 308 36.93 -10.73 -5.04
CA LEU A 308 35.98 -9.93 -5.79
C LEU A 308 34.78 -10.80 -6.18
N ALA A 309 33.59 -10.43 -5.76
CA ALA A 309 32.32 -11.03 -6.16
C ALA A 309 31.45 -10.01 -6.90
N PHE A 310 30.84 -10.45 -7.99
CA PHE A 310 29.90 -9.66 -8.78
C PHE A 310 28.63 -10.46 -9.00
N SER A 311 27.48 -9.81 -8.78
CA SER A 311 26.19 -10.34 -9.20
C SER A 311 25.42 -9.34 -10.03
N ALA A 312 24.72 -9.83 -11.03
CA ALA A 312 23.85 -9.05 -11.90
C ALA A 312 22.52 -9.79 -12.06
N ASP A 313 21.43 -9.09 -11.85
CA ASP A 313 20.08 -9.58 -12.06
C ASP A 313 19.32 -8.63 -13.01
N PHE A 314 18.69 -9.21 -14.04
CA PHE A 314 17.81 -8.52 -14.98
C PHE A 314 16.43 -9.11 -14.86
N TYR A 315 15.45 -8.29 -14.56
CA TYR A 315 14.11 -8.80 -14.28
C TYR A 315 12.99 -8.07 -15.01
N ILE A 316 11.92 -8.82 -15.23
CA ILE A 316 10.62 -8.31 -15.66
C ILE A 316 9.60 -8.79 -14.65
N ARG A 317 8.85 -7.86 -14.08
CA ARG A 317 7.75 -8.12 -13.16
C ARG A 317 6.46 -7.59 -13.76
N ASP A 318 5.55 -8.48 -14.12
CA ASP A 318 4.20 -8.18 -14.59
C ASP A 318 3.22 -8.33 -13.42
N THR A 319 2.56 -7.24 -13.02
CA THR A 319 1.42 -7.31 -12.09
C THR A 319 0.16 -7.27 -12.93
N LYS A 320 -0.62 -8.33 -12.85
CA LYS A 320 -1.81 -8.57 -13.67
C LYS A 320 -3.07 -8.60 -12.80
N ASP A 321 -4.18 -8.21 -13.42
CA ASP A 321 -5.49 -8.27 -12.78
C ASP A 321 -5.52 -7.47 -11.46
N MET A 322 -4.86 -6.30 -11.43
CA MET A 322 -4.80 -5.44 -10.25
C MET A 322 -6.19 -4.97 -9.82
N LEU A 323 -6.37 -4.94 -8.51
CA LEU A 323 -7.62 -4.54 -7.87
C LEU A 323 -7.73 -3.01 -7.82
N THR A 324 -8.39 -2.42 -8.78
CA THR A 324 -8.60 -0.97 -8.88
C THR A 324 -10.08 -0.63 -8.97
N ALA A 325 -10.41 0.66 -8.90
CA ALA A 325 -11.76 1.12 -9.25
C ALA A 325 -12.05 0.73 -10.71
N GLY A 326 -13.21 0.15 -10.95
CA GLY A 326 -13.65 -0.24 -12.28
C GLY A 326 -14.01 0.94 -13.18
N ILE A 327 -14.64 0.64 -14.30
CA ILE A 327 -15.11 1.63 -15.28
C ILE A 327 -15.99 2.67 -14.58
N ALA A 328 -15.77 3.96 -14.87
CA ALA A 328 -16.57 5.04 -14.32
C ALA A 328 -18.04 4.85 -14.69
N LEU A 329 -18.90 4.79 -13.70
CA LEU A 329 -20.34 4.74 -13.91
C LEU A 329 -20.87 6.14 -14.28
N PRO A 330 -21.89 6.26 -15.13
CA PRO A 330 -22.55 7.54 -15.37
C PRO A 330 -23.04 8.16 -14.05
N ALA A 331 -22.96 9.50 -13.95
CA ALA A 331 -23.39 10.22 -12.75
C ALA A 331 -24.86 9.91 -12.36
N THR A 332 -25.70 9.62 -13.34
CA THR A 332 -27.10 9.22 -13.16
C THR A 332 -27.30 7.88 -12.46
N TYR A 333 -26.23 7.05 -12.38
CA TYR A 333 -26.28 5.78 -11.67
C TYR A 333 -26.31 5.96 -10.14
N GLY A 334 -25.81 7.10 -9.64
CA GLY A 334 -25.86 7.45 -8.22
C GLY A 334 -24.99 6.60 -7.28
N ALA A 335 -24.02 5.85 -7.83
CA ALA A 335 -23.10 5.04 -7.03
C ALA A 335 -21.68 5.07 -7.62
N SER A 336 -20.68 4.85 -6.77
CA SER A 336 -19.29 4.70 -7.17
C SER A 336 -19.05 3.38 -7.91
N SER A 337 -18.00 3.35 -8.75
CA SER A 337 -17.58 2.15 -9.45
C SER A 337 -17.13 1.07 -8.48
N PRO A 338 -17.48 -0.21 -8.70
CA PRO A 338 -16.98 -1.32 -7.90
C PRO A 338 -15.48 -1.50 -8.12
N LYS A 339 -14.80 -2.12 -7.15
CA LYS A 339 -13.46 -2.65 -7.36
C LYS A 339 -13.51 -3.82 -8.34
N MET A 340 -12.59 -3.84 -9.28
CA MET A 340 -12.48 -4.86 -10.33
C MET A 340 -11.01 -5.20 -10.58
N ASN A 341 -10.75 -6.36 -11.17
CA ASN A 341 -9.43 -6.74 -11.69
C ASN A 341 -9.21 -6.06 -13.06
N SER A 342 -8.91 -4.75 -13.06
CA SER A 342 -9.01 -3.91 -14.26
C SER A 342 -7.73 -3.22 -14.72
N ALA A 343 -6.62 -3.36 -13.99
CA ALA A 343 -5.36 -2.73 -14.34
C ALA A 343 -4.19 -3.72 -14.37
N ASP A 344 -3.19 -3.43 -15.19
CA ASP A 344 -1.93 -4.18 -15.27
C ASP A 344 -0.75 -3.22 -15.27
N LEU A 345 0.35 -3.65 -14.64
CA LEU A 345 1.64 -2.97 -14.62
C LEU A 345 2.75 -3.88 -15.13
N ARG A 346 3.78 -3.29 -15.73
CA ARG A 346 5.03 -3.97 -16.05
C ARG A 346 6.20 -3.18 -15.53
N THR A 347 7.00 -3.79 -14.67
CA THR A 347 8.27 -3.26 -14.20
C THR A 347 9.41 -4.02 -14.88
N LYS A 348 10.37 -3.30 -15.46
CA LYS A 348 11.63 -3.83 -15.94
C LYS A 348 12.74 -3.17 -15.16
N GLY A 349 13.70 -3.94 -14.70
CA GLY A 349 14.81 -3.39 -13.93
C GLY A 349 16.03 -4.29 -13.95
N TYR A 350 17.09 -3.76 -13.38
CA TYR A 350 18.33 -4.48 -13.16
C TYR A 350 18.92 -4.12 -11.79
N GLU A 351 19.65 -5.07 -11.24
CA GLU A 351 20.36 -4.95 -9.97
C GLU A 351 21.77 -5.47 -10.15
N LEU A 352 22.76 -4.66 -9.78
CA LEU A 352 24.16 -4.99 -9.84
C LEU A 352 24.77 -4.87 -8.45
N ALA A 353 25.53 -5.86 -8.02
CA ALA A 353 26.27 -5.80 -6.78
C ALA A 353 27.72 -6.21 -7.00
N LEU A 354 28.62 -5.41 -6.51
CA LEU A 354 30.06 -5.67 -6.50
C LEU A 354 30.53 -5.70 -5.05
N ASN A 355 31.13 -6.80 -4.63
CA ASN A 355 31.68 -6.96 -3.31
C ASN A 355 33.18 -7.25 -3.40
N TRP A 356 33.97 -6.41 -2.79
CA TRP A 356 35.39 -6.61 -2.58
C TRP A 356 35.64 -6.93 -1.11
N ARG A 357 36.41 -7.99 -0.83
CA ARG A 357 36.88 -8.31 0.51
C ARG A 357 38.32 -8.73 0.46
N ASP A 358 39.08 -8.29 1.41
CA ASP A 358 40.49 -8.66 1.55
C ASP A 358 40.90 -8.72 3.01
N GLU A 359 42.00 -9.43 3.25
CA GLU A 359 42.59 -9.58 4.57
C GLU A 359 44.11 -9.46 4.45
N PHE A 360 44.68 -8.68 5.32
CA PHE A 360 46.15 -8.53 5.40
C PHE A 360 46.59 -8.37 6.88
N GLN A 361 47.88 -8.51 7.14
CA GLN A 361 48.46 -8.33 8.46
C GLN A 361 48.73 -6.85 8.73
N LEU A 362 48.04 -6.26 9.71
CA LEU A 362 48.29 -4.92 10.20
C LEU A 362 48.86 -5.01 11.64
N LEU A 363 50.06 -4.49 11.83
CA LEU A 363 50.74 -4.55 13.14
C LEU A 363 50.79 -5.97 13.75
N ARG A 364 51.02 -7.01 12.93
CA ARG A 364 51.02 -8.44 13.30
C ARG A 364 49.67 -8.99 13.76
N ARG A 365 48.55 -8.28 13.43
CA ARG A 365 47.19 -8.77 13.66
C ARG A 365 46.47 -8.87 12.34
N PRO A 366 45.62 -9.87 12.15
CA PRO A 366 44.80 -9.95 10.94
C PRO A 366 43.84 -8.75 10.89
N PHE A 367 43.82 -8.07 9.76
CA PHE A 367 42.85 -7.01 9.45
C PHE A 367 42.09 -7.39 8.22
N SER A 368 40.78 -7.54 8.34
CA SER A 368 39.87 -7.84 7.24
C SER A 368 38.95 -6.66 6.98
N TYR A 369 38.68 -6.40 5.70
CA TYR A 369 37.74 -5.38 5.29
C TYR A 369 36.89 -5.85 4.09
N SER A 370 35.71 -5.29 3.98
CA SER A 370 34.80 -5.55 2.87
C SER A 370 34.16 -4.24 2.40
N VAL A 371 34.05 -4.08 1.08
CA VAL A 371 33.39 -2.95 0.43
C VAL A 371 32.35 -3.52 -0.51
N THR A 372 31.11 -3.12 -0.34
CA THR A 372 30.01 -3.50 -1.23
C THR A 372 29.47 -2.26 -1.92
N LEU A 373 29.40 -2.32 -3.26
CA LEU A 373 28.75 -1.33 -4.09
C LEU A 373 27.53 -1.98 -4.72
N THR A 374 26.39 -1.32 -4.59
CA THR A 374 25.14 -1.75 -5.22
C THR A 374 24.63 -0.66 -6.15
N PHE A 375 24.15 -1.08 -7.31
CA PHE A 375 23.54 -0.19 -8.28
C PHE A 375 22.29 -0.86 -8.85
N ASN A 376 21.15 -0.16 -8.81
CA ASN A 376 19.90 -0.67 -9.32
C ASN A 376 19.09 0.45 -9.96
N ASP A 377 18.33 0.10 -10.98
CA ASP A 377 17.35 0.99 -11.58
C ASP A 377 16.19 0.20 -12.16
N TYR A 378 15.03 0.83 -12.26
CA TYR A 378 13.85 0.21 -12.83
C TYR A 378 12.90 1.23 -13.45
N VAL A 379 12.11 0.74 -14.38
CA VAL A 379 11.03 1.49 -15.02
C VAL A 379 9.74 0.69 -14.89
N THR A 380 8.65 1.36 -14.54
CA THR A 380 7.33 0.76 -14.46
C THR A 380 6.37 1.45 -15.42
N ASP A 381 5.77 0.67 -16.32
CA ASP A 381 4.79 1.12 -17.29
C ASP A 381 3.42 0.50 -16.97
N ILE A 382 2.36 1.29 -17.14
CA ILE A 382 0.96 0.82 -17.05
C ILE A 382 0.62 0.15 -18.38
N THR A 383 0.36 -1.15 -18.35
CA THR A 383 0.09 -1.94 -19.58
C THR A 383 -1.38 -2.18 -19.84
N LYS A 384 -2.24 -1.87 -18.86
CA LYS A 384 -3.70 -1.89 -19.01
C LYS A 384 -4.33 -0.95 -17.99
N PHE A 385 -5.17 -0.04 -18.43
CA PHE A 385 -6.00 0.82 -17.60
C PHE A 385 -7.15 1.40 -18.42
N ASP A 386 -8.35 1.52 -17.82
CA ASP A 386 -9.52 2.04 -18.51
C ASP A 386 -9.57 3.57 -18.49
N ASN A 387 -8.74 4.18 -19.32
CA ASN A 387 -8.72 5.61 -19.61
C ASN A 387 -8.20 5.87 -21.03
N PRO A 388 -8.95 5.44 -22.06
CA PRO A 388 -8.51 5.55 -23.45
C PRO A 388 -8.32 7.00 -23.92
N GLU A 389 -9.08 7.92 -23.36
CA GLU A 389 -9.00 9.36 -23.69
C GLU A 389 -7.92 10.10 -22.91
N ARG A 390 -7.20 9.42 -22.00
CA ARG A 390 -6.15 10.00 -21.14
C ARG A 390 -6.62 11.25 -20.39
N THR A 391 -7.83 11.22 -19.84
CA THR A 391 -8.39 12.34 -19.11
C THR A 391 -7.80 12.45 -17.72
N PHE A 392 -7.60 13.67 -17.21
CA PHE A 392 -7.15 13.93 -15.83
C PHE A 392 -8.18 13.52 -14.75
N ALA A 393 -9.42 13.31 -15.11
CA ALA A 393 -10.43 12.78 -14.20
C ALA A 393 -10.06 11.38 -13.70
N LYS A 394 -9.23 10.65 -14.45
CA LYS A 394 -8.62 9.38 -14.09
C LYS A 394 -7.11 9.55 -14.06
N THR A 395 -6.49 9.22 -12.95
CA THR A 395 -5.07 9.48 -12.69
C THR A 395 -4.12 8.73 -13.63
N TYR A 396 -4.54 7.60 -14.21
CA TYR A 396 -3.68 6.71 -15.00
C TYR A 396 -4.26 6.44 -16.39
N TYR A 397 -3.41 6.01 -17.31
CA TYR A 397 -3.79 5.55 -18.66
C TYR A 397 -2.81 4.48 -19.16
N GLU A 398 -3.23 3.70 -20.13
CA GLU A 398 -2.40 2.68 -20.76
C GLU A 398 -1.21 3.30 -21.51
N GLY A 399 0.01 2.79 -21.26
CA GLY A 399 1.27 3.32 -21.79
C GLY A 399 1.90 4.41 -20.92
N MET A 400 1.25 4.84 -19.84
CA MET A 400 1.80 5.81 -18.90
C MET A 400 2.96 5.17 -18.11
N ARG A 401 4.04 5.94 -17.93
CA ARG A 401 5.12 5.58 -17.00
C ARG A 401 4.69 5.92 -15.58
N TRP A 402 4.85 4.98 -14.66
CA TRP A 402 4.57 5.21 -13.24
C TRP A 402 5.49 6.32 -12.69
N GLY A 403 4.89 7.31 -12.03
CA GLY A 403 5.61 8.47 -11.53
C GLY A 403 5.76 9.60 -12.55
N GLU A 404 5.15 9.49 -13.72
CA GLU A 404 5.06 10.59 -14.69
C GLU A 404 4.35 11.79 -14.06
N ILE A 405 5.00 12.96 -14.16
CA ILE A 405 4.49 14.19 -13.58
C ILE A 405 3.85 15.03 -14.69
N TRP A 406 2.60 15.41 -14.44
CA TRP A 406 1.82 16.25 -15.35
C TRP A 406 1.73 17.66 -14.83
N GLY A 407 1.81 18.64 -15.74
CA GLY A 407 1.64 20.05 -15.41
C GLY A 407 1.53 20.89 -16.67
N TYR A 408 1.33 22.16 -16.48
CA TYR A 408 1.27 23.13 -17.56
C TYR A 408 2.66 23.70 -17.85
N ARG A 409 3.01 23.85 -19.12
CA ARG A 409 4.21 24.59 -19.52
C ARG A 409 3.90 26.07 -19.47
N ILE A 410 4.68 26.82 -18.71
CA ILE A 410 4.52 28.25 -18.53
C ILE A 410 5.64 28.97 -19.29
N ASP A 411 5.28 29.90 -20.18
CA ASP A 411 6.22 30.73 -20.94
C ASP A 411 6.64 32.02 -20.19
N GLY A 412 6.00 32.28 -19.04
CA GLY A 412 6.25 33.45 -18.23
C GLY A 412 4.97 34.10 -17.72
N LEU A 413 5.04 35.38 -17.47
CA LEU A 413 3.90 36.20 -17.06
C LEU A 413 3.49 37.13 -18.21
N PHE A 414 2.23 37.51 -18.26
CA PHE A 414 1.79 38.58 -19.17
C PHE A 414 2.37 39.91 -18.74
N ALA A 415 3.01 40.63 -19.67
CA ALA A 415 3.63 41.90 -19.40
C ALA A 415 2.60 43.06 -19.32
N SER A 416 1.43 42.89 -19.98
CA SER A 416 0.37 43.88 -19.98
C SER A 416 -1.01 43.21 -20.13
N ASP A 417 -2.07 43.93 -19.75
CA ASP A 417 -3.45 43.51 -19.97
C ASP A 417 -3.80 43.42 -21.47
N GLU A 418 -3.12 44.17 -22.32
CA GLU A 418 -3.29 44.13 -23.77
C GLU A 418 -2.71 42.82 -24.34
N GLU A 419 -1.53 42.42 -23.89
CA GLU A 419 -0.94 41.12 -24.24
C GLU A 419 -1.84 39.97 -23.79
N ALA A 420 -2.35 40.03 -22.55
CA ALA A 420 -3.21 39.01 -21.99
C ALA A 420 -4.53 38.86 -22.79
N ARG A 421 -5.13 39.96 -23.20
CA ARG A 421 -6.37 39.92 -24.02
C ARG A 421 -6.15 39.43 -25.45
N ASN A 422 -4.99 39.70 -26.02
CA ASN A 422 -4.66 39.31 -27.40
C ASN A 422 -3.93 37.97 -27.48
N TYR A 423 -3.77 37.25 -26.35
CA TYR A 423 -3.06 35.97 -26.32
C TYR A 423 -3.89 34.93 -27.08
N PRO A 424 -3.28 34.24 -28.08
CA PRO A 424 -4.04 33.35 -28.97
C PRO A 424 -4.47 32.04 -28.30
N VAL A 425 -3.88 31.66 -27.18
CA VAL A 425 -4.16 30.40 -26.51
C VAL A 425 -5.30 30.58 -25.51
N ASP A 426 -6.39 29.81 -25.71
CA ASP A 426 -7.49 29.74 -24.73
C ASP A 426 -7.11 28.86 -23.56
N GLN A 427 -6.86 29.47 -22.42
CA GLN A 427 -6.53 28.79 -21.17
C GLN A 427 -7.64 28.87 -20.10
N LYS A 428 -8.89 29.17 -20.50
CA LYS A 428 -10.04 29.31 -19.58
C LYS A 428 -10.24 28.08 -18.72
N ALA A 429 -10.14 26.87 -19.30
CA ALA A 429 -10.36 25.62 -18.61
C ALA A 429 -9.39 25.38 -17.44
N VAL A 430 -8.26 26.07 -17.41
CA VAL A 430 -7.20 25.88 -16.42
C VAL A 430 -6.85 27.15 -15.65
N ASN A 431 -7.45 28.28 -16.04
CA ASN A 431 -7.12 29.57 -15.45
C ASN A 431 -7.34 29.63 -13.94
N GLU A 432 -8.40 29.01 -13.44
CA GLU A 432 -8.70 28.91 -12.01
C GLU A 432 -7.62 28.13 -11.23
N ILE A 433 -6.86 27.29 -11.92
CA ILE A 433 -5.82 26.46 -11.30
C ILE A 433 -4.47 27.18 -11.31
N ILE A 434 -4.14 27.86 -12.43
CA ILE A 434 -2.82 28.45 -12.64
C ILE A 434 -2.77 29.93 -12.26
N ASN A 435 -3.89 30.65 -12.32
CA ASN A 435 -4.01 32.04 -11.93
C ASN A 435 -5.04 32.17 -10.82
N ALA A 436 -4.73 32.82 -9.73
CA ALA A 436 -5.55 32.84 -8.53
C ALA A 436 -7.03 33.24 -8.77
N PRO A 437 -7.99 32.60 -8.08
CA PRO A 437 -9.42 32.65 -8.41
C PRO A 437 -10.16 33.94 -8.09
N ALA A 438 -9.52 34.96 -7.59
CA ALA A 438 -10.16 36.21 -7.26
C ALA A 438 -10.61 36.94 -8.54
N GLY A 439 -11.75 36.52 -9.09
CA GLY A 439 -12.38 37.16 -10.23
C GLY A 439 -12.15 36.47 -11.56
N ALA A 440 -12.26 35.16 -11.60
CA ALA A 440 -12.16 34.33 -12.82
C ALA A 440 -13.07 34.83 -13.98
N GLU A 441 -14.12 35.57 -13.67
CA GLU A 441 -14.97 36.26 -14.65
C GLU A 441 -14.31 37.45 -15.35
N GLN A 442 -13.17 37.93 -14.86
CA GLN A 442 -12.53 39.15 -15.35
C GLN A 442 -11.48 38.92 -16.45
N GLY A 443 -11.23 37.68 -16.85
CA GLY A 443 -10.23 37.34 -17.86
C GLY A 443 -8.79 37.45 -17.36
N LEU A 444 -7.84 37.17 -18.26
CA LEU A 444 -6.41 37.25 -18.00
C LEU A 444 -5.91 38.68 -17.92
N ARG A 445 -4.91 38.93 -17.06
CA ARG A 445 -4.34 40.26 -16.80
C ARG A 445 -2.80 40.22 -16.80
N ALA A 446 -2.22 41.40 -16.79
CA ALA A 446 -0.79 41.57 -16.52
C ALA A 446 -0.40 40.90 -15.20
N GLY A 447 0.67 40.12 -15.22
CA GLY A 447 1.14 39.34 -14.06
C GLY A 447 0.55 37.95 -13.92
N ASP A 448 -0.47 37.59 -14.68
CA ASP A 448 -0.99 36.22 -14.74
C ASP A 448 -0.01 35.29 -15.48
N LEU A 449 -0.07 34.00 -15.18
CA LEU A 449 0.76 32.96 -15.82
C LEU A 449 0.31 32.76 -17.28
N LYS A 450 1.28 32.82 -18.18
CA LYS A 450 1.11 32.61 -19.60
C LYS A 450 1.41 31.13 -19.93
N ALA A 451 0.38 30.30 -20.08
CA ALA A 451 0.52 28.92 -20.38
C ALA A 451 0.72 28.69 -21.89
N ARG A 452 1.67 27.81 -22.23
CA ARG A 452 1.99 27.42 -23.59
C ARG A 452 1.24 26.14 -23.97
N HIS A 453 0.67 26.13 -25.16
CA HIS A 453 0.14 24.90 -25.76
C HIS A 453 1.21 24.22 -26.64
N PRO A 454 1.65 22.99 -26.31
CA PRO A 454 2.73 22.33 -27.04
C PRO A 454 2.34 21.83 -28.42
N GLU A 455 1.06 21.59 -28.68
CA GLU A 455 0.54 20.99 -29.94
C GLU A 455 0.00 22.04 -30.94
N GLY A 456 -0.10 23.30 -30.55
CA GLY A 456 -0.41 24.40 -31.48
C GLY A 456 -1.88 24.58 -31.87
N ASP A 457 -2.83 23.90 -31.20
CA ASP A 457 -4.27 24.05 -31.44
C ASP A 457 -4.90 25.25 -30.71
N ASN A 458 -4.08 26.00 -29.99
CA ASN A 458 -4.46 27.21 -29.23
C ASN A 458 -5.50 26.98 -28.11
N GLU A 459 -5.77 25.75 -27.69
CA GLU A 459 -6.66 25.44 -26.59
C GLU A 459 -5.95 24.61 -25.52
N ILE A 460 -5.89 25.10 -24.27
CA ILE A 460 -5.39 24.34 -23.14
C ILE A 460 -6.56 23.67 -22.44
N THR A 461 -6.64 22.36 -22.64
CA THR A 461 -7.63 21.53 -21.97
C THR A 461 -6.98 20.77 -20.80
N ARG A 462 -7.80 20.26 -19.88
CA ARG A 462 -7.34 19.35 -18.83
C ARG A 462 -6.94 17.97 -19.37
N ARG A 463 -6.77 17.82 -20.69
CA ARG A 463 -6.66 16.51 -21.33
C ARG A 463 -5.27 16.13 -21.80
N LYS A 464 -4.28 17.00 -21.94
CA LYS A 464 -2.95 16.61 -22.44
C LYS A 464 -1.92 17.69 -22.23
N ASN A 465 -1.08 17.59 -21.22
CA ASN A 465 0.21 18.29 -21.20
C ASN A 465 1.20 17.60 -20.27
N PRO A 466 1.93 16.56 -20.71
CA PRO A 466 3.00 15.99 -19.92
C PRO A 466 4.14 17.01 -19.78
N LEU A 467 4.62 17.21 -18.55
CA LEU A 467 5.83 17.98 -18.26
C LEU A 467 7.08 17.26 -18.77
N HIS A 468 6.98 15.97 -19.02
CA HIS A 468 8.08 15.14 -19.45
C HIS A 468 7.92 14.80 -20.94
N ASP A 469 8.89 15.25 -21.73
CA ASP A 469 9.07 14.76 -23.09
C ASP A 469 9.75 13.37 -23.02
N PRO A 470 9.08 12.28 -23.42
CA PRO A 470 9.68 10.94 -23.35
C PRO A 470 10.88 10.75 -24.28
N GLY A 471 11.26 11.77 -25.02
CA GLY A 471 12.43 11.79 -25.93
C GLY A 471 13.67 12.49 -25.37
N ALA A 472 13.63 13.04 -24.14
CA ALA A 472 14.75 13.71 -23.50
C ALA A 472 15.18 12.97 -22.23
N SER A 473 15.75 11.79 -22.37
CA SER A 473 16.50 11.10 -21.31
C SER A 473 17.83 10.59 -21.89
#